data_946d1467ff352889bc261c695a5841d3
#
_entry.id   946d1467ff352889bc261c695a5841d3
#
_cell.length_a   1.000
_cell.length_b   1.000
_cell.length_c   1.000
_cell.angle_alpha   90.00
_cell.angle_beta   90.00
_cell.angle_gamma   90.00
#
_symmetry.space_group_name_H-M   'P 1'
#
loop_
_entity.id
_entity.type
_entity.pdbx_description
1 polymer ?
#
loop_
_entity_poly.entity_id
_entity_poly.type
_entity_poly.pdbx_seq_one_letter_code
_entity_poly.pdbx_strand_id
1 'polypeptide(L)'
;LDEKEVTKYIESFEGLPHRMERLGEIDGVTYYDDSISTICQSAIQAVESIENIGTIIIGGMDRGIDYQILCDYFEKNTKVNVICMYASGEKIYDMLSGRENLYMCNNLVEATNKAKEITKSGQACVLSPAAASYDHFKNFEERGDLYKHTLGL
;
A
#
# COMPACT_ATOMS: atom_id res chain seq x y z
N LEU A 1 -18.03 -20.10 -25.29
CA LEU A 1 -17.39 -20.57 -24.06
C LEU A 1 -18.45 -21.06 -23.10
N ASP A 2 -18.33 -22.27 -22.60
CA ASP A 2 -19.24 -22.75 -21.58
C ASP A 2 -18.85 -22.21 -20.18
N GLU A 3 -19.75 -22.32 -19.20
CA GLU A 3 -19.51 -21.81 -17.86
C GLU A 3 -18.29 -22.44 -17.19
N LYS A 4 -17.99 -23.70 -17.48
CA LYS A 4 -16.85 -24.42 -16.91
C LYS A 4 -15.53 -23.90 -17.46
N GLU A 5 -15.48 -23.58 -18.74
CA GLU A 5 -14.29 -22.99 -19.39
C GLU A 5 -14.06 -21.57 -18.87
N VAL A 6 -15.10 -20.78 -18.73
CA VAL A 6 -15.01 -19.42 -18.16
C VAL A 6 -14.55 -19.46 -16.71
N THR A 7 -15.09 -20.33 -15.90
CA THR A 7 -14.69 -20.50 -14.49
C THR A 7 -13.23 -20.90 -14.39
N LYS A 8 -12.80 -21.88 -15.18
CA LYS A 8 -11.41 -22.33 -15.21
C LYS A 8 -10.45 -21.21 -15.64
N TYR A 9 -10.86 -20.41 -16.63
CA TYR A 9 -10.07 -19.25 -17.07
C TYR A 9 -9.94 -18.20 -15.97
N ILE A 10 -11.02 -17.87 -15.27
CA ILE A 10 -11.03 -16.93 -14.15
C ILE A 10 -10.16 -17.44 -13.00
N GLU A 11 -10.27 -18.73 -12.64
CA GLU A 11 -9.46 -19.35 -11.60
C GLU A 11 -7.95 -19.38 -11.93
N SER A 12 -7.61 -19.46 -13.21
CA SER A 12 -6.23 -19.44 -13.68
C SER A 12 -5.67 -18.03 -13.91
N PHE A 13 -6.51 -16.98 -13.77
CA PHE A 13 -6.10 -15.62 -14.02
C PHE A 13 -5.18 -15.12 -12.91
N GLU A 14 -3.93 -14.90 -13.28
CA GLU A 14 -2.97 -14.19 -12.43
C GLU A 14 -3.12 -12.69 -12.69
N GLY A 15 -3.33 -11.90 -11.64
CA GLY A 15 -3.44 -10.45 -11.73
C GLY A 15 -2.16 -9.80 -12.27
N LEU A 16 -2.24 -8.53 -12.65
CA LEU A 16 -1.08 -7.78 -13.12
C LEU A 16 -0.07 -7.57 -11.98
N PRO A 17 1.24 -7.71 -12.25
CA PRO A 17 2.27 -7.37 -11.29
C PRO A 17 2.10 -5.93 -10.79
N HIS A 18 2.38 -5.72 -9.50
CA HIS A 18 2.31 -4.42 -8.82
C HIS A 18 0.92 -3.78 -8.74
N ARG A 19 -0.13 -4.50 -9.15
CA ARG A 19 -1.53 -4.06 -8.99
C ARG A 19 -2.25 -5.02 -8.05
N MET A 20 -2.43 -4.64 -6.80
CA MET A 20 -3.05 -5.47 -5.77
C MET A 20 -2.49 -6.91 -5.77
N GLU A 21 -1.20 -7.03 -6.06
CA GLU A 21 -0.51 -8.31 -6.18
C GLU A 21 -0.28 -8.91 -4.79
N ARG A 22 -0.83 -10.10 -4.54
CA ARG A 22 -0.54 -10.85 -3.33
C ARG A 22 0.88 -11.40 -3.40
N LEU A 23 1.77 -10.93 -2.53
CA LEU A 23 3.18 -11.35 -2.52
C LEU A 23 3.39 -12.63 -1.71
N GLY A 24 2.67 -12.80 -0.62
CA GLY A 24 2.80 -13.94 0.27
C GLY A 24 2.43 -13.60 1.71
N GLU A 25 2.69 -14.55 2.59
CA GLU A 25 2.39 -14.44 4.02
C GLU A 25 3.67 -14.64 4.84
N ILE A 26 3.91 -13.75 5.81
CA ILE A 26 5.02 -13.82 6.74
C ILE A 26 4.46 -13.59 8.15
N ASP A 27 4.72 -14.52 9.07
CA ASP A 27 4.30 -14.43 10.47
C ASP A 27 2.80 -14.15 10.64
N GLY A 28 1.98 -14.72 9.75
CA GLY A 28 0.54 -14.55 9.76
C GLY A 28 0.04 -13.27 9.11
N VAL A 29 0.91 -12.44 8.56
CA VAL A 29 0.56 -11.20 7.84
C VAL A 29 0.65 -11.44 6.34
N THR A 30 -0.42 -11.09 5.62
CA THR A 30 -0.46 -11.16 4.16
C THR A 30 -0.04 -9.82 3.56
N TYR A 31 0.93 -9.84 2.65
CA TYR A 31 1.49 -8.63 2.03
C TYR A 31 1.04 -8.49 0.58
N TYR A 32 0.63 -7.27 0.23
CA TYR A 32 0.17 -6.90 -1.11
C TYR A 32 1.00 -5.77 -1.69
N ASP A 33 1.32 -5.87 -2.97
CA ASP A 33 2.02 -4.85 -3.75
C ASP A 33 1.03 -4.16 -4.70
N ASP A 34 0.73 -2.89 -4.41
CA ASP A 34 -0.06 -2.01 -5.26
C ASP A 34 0.74 -0.77 -5.66
N SER A 35 2.02 -0.98 -5.95
CA SER A 35 2.98 0.10 -6.28
C SER A 35 2.56 0.93 -7.50
N ILE A 36 1.71 0.38 -8.38
CA ILE A 36 1.16 1.11 -9.52
C ILE A 36 0.22 2.26 -9.10
N SER A 37 -0.25 2.27 -7.85
CA SER A 37 -1.18 3.29 -7.33
C SER A 37 -0.53 4.67 -7.27
N THR A 38 -1.04 5.62 -8.05
CA THR A 38 -0.53 6.99 -8.13
C THR A 38 -1.53 8.06 -7.69
N ILE A 39 -2.77 7.68 -7.40
CA ILE A 39 -3.84 8.59 -7.00
C ILE A 39 -4.49 8.16 -5.68
N CYS A 40 -5.09 9.11 -4.97
CA CYS A 40 -5.71 8.87 -3.66
C CYS A 40 -6.81 7.81 -3.70
N GLN A 41 -7.65 7.83 -4.72
CA GLN A 41 -8.76 6.89 -4.88
C GLN A 41 -8.28 5.43 -4.97
N SER A 42 -7.14 5.19 -5.60
CA SER A 42 -6.56 3.84 -5.70
C SER A 42 -6.12 3.31 -4.34
N ALA A 43 -5.54 4.15 -3.50
CA ALA A 43 -5.14 3.78 -2.15
C ALA A 43 -6.36 3.47 -1.26
N ILE A 44 -7.40 4.27 -1.36
CA ILE A 44 -8.67 4.03 -0.66
C ILE A 44 -9.26 2.69 -1.10
N GLN A 45 -9.30 2.44 -2.40
CA GLN A 45 -9.81 1.18 -2.95
C GLN A 45 -9.00 -0.02 -2.47
N ALA A 46 -7.68 0.10 -2.35
CA ALA A 46 -6.83 -0.95 -1.81
C ALA A 46 -7.25 -1.32 -0.38
N VAL A 47 -7.44 -0.33 0.49
CA VAL A 47 -7.89 -0.56 1.87
C VAL A 47 -9.28 -1.21 1.92
N GLU A 48 -10.20 -0.74 1.08
CA GLU A 48 -11.57 -1.26 1.02
C GLU A 48 -11.65 -2.69 0.49
N SER A 49 -10.73 -3.08 -0.39
CA SER A 49 -10.76 -4.36 -1.10
C SER A 49 -10.06 -5.49 -0.36
N ILE A 50 -9.11 -5.17 0.52
CA ILE A 50 -8.30 -6.18 1.22
C ILE A 50 -8.98 -6.54 2.52
N GLU A 51 -9.28 -7.83 2.69
CA GLU A 51 -9.85 -8.37 3.93
C GLU A 51 -8.82 -8.28 5.07
N ASN A 52 -9.27 -7.85 6.24
CA ASN A 52 -8.45 -7.72 7.45
C ASN A 52 -7.23 -6.81 7.28
N ILE A 53 -7.36 -5.75 6.51
CA ILE A 53 -6.28 -4.78 6.35
C ILE A 53 -5.87 -4.19 7.70
N GLY A 54 -4.59 -4.24 8.01
CA GLY A 54 -4.03 -3.67 9.24
C GLY A 54 -3.13 -2.49 8.99
N THR A 55 -2.47 -2.43 7.83
CA THR A 55 -1.45 -1.42 7.55
C THR A 55 -1.42 -1.05 6.07
N ILE A 56 -1.29 0.25 5.80
CA ILE A 56 -1.01 0.77 4.47
C ILE A 56 0.27 1.62 4.50
N ILE A 57 1.09 1.47 3.46
CA ILE A 57 2.26 2.33 3.22
C ILE A 57 1.91 3.29 2.09
N ILE A 58 2.01 4.58 2.35
CA ILE A 58 1.68 5.66 1.41
C ILE A 58 2.83 6.66 1.29
N GLY A 59 2.86 7.34 0.17
CA GLY A 59 3.83 8.41 -0.08
C GLY A 59 4.82 8.09 -1.20
N GLY A 60 5.35 9.14 -1.76
CA GLY A 60 6.31 9.12 -2.85
C GLY A 60 6.53 10.54 -3.36
N MET A 61 6.67 10.68 -4.68
CA MET A 61 6.83 11.97 -5.33
C MET A 61 5.61 12.86 -5.14
N ASP A 62 5.82 14.08 -4.68
CA ASP A 62 4.75 15.06 -4.55
C ASP A 62 4.59 15.83 -5.86
N ARG A 63 3.46 15.64 -6.53
CA ARG A 63 3.10 16.33 -7.77
C ARG A 63 2.09 17.48 -7.55
N GLY A 64 1.87 17.88 -6.30
CA GLY A 64 0.93 18.95 -5.95
C GLY A 64 -0.54 18.55 -6.09
N ILE A 65 -0.85 17.25 -6.01
CA ILE A 65 -2.23 16.78 -5.99
C ILE A 65 -2.90 17.09 -4.65
N ASP A 66 -4.22 17.08 -4.63
CA ASP A 66 -5.00 17.27 -3.41
C ASP A 66 -5.13 15.95 -2.66
N TYR A 67 -4.61 15.91 -1.44
CA TYR A 67 -4.67 14.73 -0.57
C TYR A 67 -5.85 14.73 0.39
N GLN A 68 -6.73 15.71 0.31
CA GLN A 68 -7.82 15.88 1.30
C GLN A 68 -8.75 14.68 1.36
N ILE A 69 -9.10 14.11 0.21
CA ILE A 69 -9.98 12.93 0.15
C ILE A 69 -9.36 11.73 0.87
N LEU A 70 -8.05 11.54 0.73
CA LEU A 70 -7.32 10.45 1.40
C LEU A 70 -7.25 10.69 2.90
N CYS A 71 -6.97 11.92 3.31
CA CYS A 71 -6.90 12.28 4.72
C CYS A 71 -8.26 12.17 5.40
N ASP A 72 -9.34 12.63 4.76
CA ASP A 72 -10.71 12.48 5.28
C ASP A 72 -11.05 11.00 5.49
N TYR A 73 -10.66 10.15 4.56
CA TYR A 73 -10.86 8.71 4.67
C TYR A 73 -10.15 8.13 5.89
N PHE A 74 -8.88 8.46 6.09
CA PHE A 74 -8.10 7.93 7.21
C PHE A 74 -8.46 8.55 8.56
N GLU A 75 -9.00 9.74 8.61
CA GLU A 75 -9.56 10.32 9.84
C GLU A 75 -10.77 9.54 10.33
N LYS A 76 -11.54 8.95 9.42
CA LYS A 76 -12.71 8.11 9.75
C LYS A 76 -12.32 6.66 10.02
N ASN A 77 -11.21 6.19 9.47
CA ASN A 77 -10.74 4.81 9.57
C ASN A 77 -9.45 4.74 10.39
N THR A 78 -9.55 5.02 11.68
CA THR A 78 -8.40 5.19 12.58
C THR A 78 -7.71 3.89 13.00
N LYS A 79 -8.34 2.74 12.77
CA LYS A 79 -7.79 1.44 13.15
C LYS A 79 -6.69 0.95 12.20
N VAL A 80 -6.68 1.43 10.97
CA VAL A 80 -5.65 1.10 9.99
C VAL A 80 -4.39 1.89 10.32
N ASN A 81 -3.26 1.20 10.41
CA ASN A 81 -1.97 1.85 10.53
C ASN A 81 -1.61 2.53 9.21
N VAL A 82 -1.29 3.82 9.26
CA VAL A 82 -0.85 4.59 8.10
C VAL A 82 0.63 4.91 8.26
N ILE A 83 1.45 4.34 7.39
CA ILE A 83 2.89 4.61 7.35
C ILE A 83 3.16 5.53 6.17
N CYS A 84 3.64 6.73 6.45
CA CYS A 84 3.96 7.75 5.47
C CYS A 84 5.45 7.75 5.15
N MET A 85 5.80 8.00 3.89
CA MET A 85 7.19 8.10 3.44
C MET A 85 7.34 9.14 2.33
N TYR A 86 8.52 9.69 2.18
CA TYR A 86 8.90 10.64 1.13
C TYR A 86 8.08 11.95 1.16
N ALA A 87 8.17 12.76 0.11
CA ALA A 87 7.64 14.12 0.08
C ALA A 87 6.12 14.20 0.22
N SER A 88 5.36 13.39 -0.54
CA SER A 88 3.91 13.38 -0.39
C SER A 88 3.47 12.78 0.95
N GLY A 89 4.22 11.80 1.45
CA GLY A 89 3.99 11.21 2.76
C GLY A 89 4.14 12.20 3.90
N GLU A 90 5.12 13.09 3.84
CA GLU A 90 5.27 14.18 4.82
C GLU A 90 4.05 15.10 4.86
N LYS A 91 3.53 15.46 3.71
CA LYS A 91 2.29 16.28 3.63
C LYS A 91 1.10 15.58 4.25
N ILE A 92 0.90 14.31 3.90
CA ILE A 92 -0.21 13.51 4.42
C ILE A 92 -0.06 13.33 5.94
N TYR A 93 1.15 13.06 6.41
CA TYR A 93 1.45 12.95 7.83
C TYR A 93 1.07 14.23 8.59
N ASP A 94 1.46 15.39 8.07
CA ASP A 94 1.14 16.69 8.68
C ASP A 94 -0.38 16.96 8.70
N MET A 95 -1.07 16.61 7.61
CA MET A 95 -2.54 16.76 7.52
C MET A 95 -3.29 15.83 8.49
N LEU A 96 -2.73 14.67 8.80
CA LEU A 96 -3.30 13.69 9.73
C LEU A 96 -2.77 13.82 11.15
N SER A 97 -2.01 14.86 11.46
CA SER A 97 -1.39 15.08 12.76
C SER A 97 -2.43 14.95 13.92
N GLY A 98 -2.09 14.15 14.92
CA GLY A 98 -2.98 13.83 16.03
C GLY A 98 -3.82 12.57 15.84
N ARG A 99 -3.83 11.97 14.64
CA ARG A 99 -4.48 10.68 14.38
C ARG A 99 -3.70 9.56 15.04
N GLU A 100 -4.38 8.61 15.64
CA GLU A 100 -3.79 7.37 16.14
C GLU A 100 -3.28 6.52 14.98
N ASN A 101 -2.29 5.64 15.25
CA ASN A 101 -1.75 4.70 14.28
C ASN A 101 -1.20 5.38 13.01
N LEU A 102 -0.48 6.47 13.21
CA LEU A 102 0.16 7.27 12.16
C LEU A 102 1.68 7.27 12.38
N TYR A 103 2.42 6.94 11.32
CA TYR A 103 3.88 6.80 11.38
C TYR A 103 4.53 7.52 10.20
N MET A 104 5.71 8.10 10.44
CA MET A 104 6.55 8.68 9.38
C MET A 104 7.87 7.94 9.30
N CYS A 105 8.25 7.51 8.10
CA CYS A 105 9.53 6.86 7.82
C CYS A 105 10.28 7.61 6.73
N ASN A 106 11.62 7.48 6.70
CA ASN A 106 12.45 8.22 5.75
C ASN A 106 12.40 7.64 4.33
N ASN A 107 12.16 6.33 4.20
CA ASN A 107 12.18 5.64 2.91
C ASN A 107 11.37 4.35 2.96
N LEU A 108 11.25 3.70 1.81
CA LEU A 108 10.46 2.46 1.65
C LEU A 108 11.01 1.30 2.49
N VAL A 109 12.33 1.17 2.61
CA VAL A 109 12.94 0.10 3.42
C VAL A 109 12.52 0.24 4.88
N GLU A 110 12.64 1.44 5.44
CA GLU A 110 12.21 1.72 6.82
C GLU A 110 10.70 1.52 6.99
N ALA A 111 9.90 2.00 6.02
CA ALA A 111 8.45 1.84 6.05
C ALA A 111 8.04 0.35 6.02
N THR A 112 8.69 -0.45 5.20
CA THR A 112 8.45 -1.89 5.11
C THR A 112 8.80 -2.60 6.42
N ASN A 113 9.94 -2.27 7.00
CA ASN A 113 10.35 -2.84 8.28
C ASN A 113 9.40 -2.42 9.41
N LYS A 114 8.94 -1.17 9.40
CA LYS A 114 7.92 -0.69 10.35
C LYS A 114 6.60 -1.45 10.19
N ALA A 115 6.18 -1.69 8.97
CA ALA A 115 4.98 -2.48 8.69
C ALA A 115 5.09 -3.91 9.25
N LYS A 116 6.24 -4.55 9.11
CA LYS A 116 6.51 -5.87 9.70
C LYS A 116 6.41 -5.86 11.23
N GLU A 117 6.84 -4.78 11.85
CA GLU A 117 6.82 -4.62 13.31
C GLU A 117 5.41 -4.43 13.86
N ILE A 118 4.58 -3.60 13.21
CA ILE A 118 3.30 -3.16 13.77
C ILE A 118 2.07 -3.90 13.25
N THR A 119 2.16 -4.59 12.12
CA THR A 119 1.03 -5.35 11.57
C THR A 119 0.87 -6.66 12.30
N LYS A 120 -0.34 -6.93 12.80
CA LYS A 120 -0.61 -8.11 13.62
C LYS A 120 -0.88 -9.35 12.78
N SER A 121 -0.55 -10.51 13.31
CA SER A 121 -0.92 -11.80 12.72
C SER A 121 -2.44 -11.87 12.47
N GLY A 122 -2.82 -12.34 11.30
CA GLY A 122 -4.21 -12.36 10.83
C GLY A 122 -4.61 -11.12 10.03
N GLN A 123 -3.78 -10.10 10.01
CA GLN A 123 -4.01 -8.89 9.22
C GLN A 123 -3.24 -8.90 7.90
N ALA A 124 -3.51 -7.91 7.07
CA ALA A 124 -2.80 -7.68 5.82
C ALA A 124 -2.11 -6.31 5.82
N CYS A 125 -1.07 -6.19 5.01
CA CYS A 125 -0.35 -4.94 4.75
C CYS A 125 -0.30 -4.71 3.24
N VAL A 126 -0.51 -3.46 2.81
CA VAL A 126 -0.43 -3.09 1.40
C VAL A 126 0.49 -1.89 1.19
N LEU A 127 1.35 -1.99 0.18
CA LEU A 127 2.03 -0.82 -0.41
C LEU A 127 1.10 -0.25 -1.48
N SER A 128 0.42 0.85 -1.18
CA SER A 128 -0.42 1.58 -2.14
C SER A 128 -0.13 3.07 -2.00
N PRO A 129 0.92 3.55 -2.68
CA PRO A 129 1.57 4.82 -2.35
C PRO A 129 0.73 6.06 -2.59
N ALA A 130 -0.27 6.02 -3.50
CA ALA A 130 -1.01 7.21 -3.95
C ALA A 130 -0.08 8.31 -4.46
N ALA A 131 1.04 7.93 -5.06
CA ALA A 131 2.08 8.84 -5.52
C ALA A 131 2.93 8.19 -6.61
N ALA A 132 3.47 9.03 -7.49
CA ALA A 132 4.45 8.60 -8.48
C ALA A 132 5.77 8.20 -7.82
N SER A 133 6.57 7.40 -8.52
CA SER A 133 7.80 6.79 -7.99
C SER A 133 9.09 7.51 -8.44
N TYR A 134 9.03 8.49 -9.33
CA TYR A 134 10.18 8.98 -10.09
C TYR A 134 11.25 9.74 -9.30
N ASP A 135 10.96 10.23 -8.09
CA ASP A 135 11.97 10.91 -7.26
C ASP A 135 13.03 9.96 -6.72
N HIS A 136 12.65 8.71 -6.43
CA HIS A 136 13.51 7.74 -5.74
C HIS A 136 13.70 6.44 -6.51
N PHE A 137 12.91 6.22 -7.55
CA PHE A 137 12.91 5.00 -8.35
C PHE A 137 12.82 5.34 -9.84
N LYS A 138 13.27 4.42 -10.70
CA LYS A 138 13.09 4.53 -12.14
C LYS A 138 11.61 4.54 -12.53
N ASN A 139 10.82 3.71 -11.86
CA ASN A 139 9.42 3.46 -12.16
C ASN A 139 8.74 2.78 -10.96
N PHE A 140 7.43 2.53 -11.05
CA PHE A 140 6.69 1.89 -9.98
C PHE A 140 7.07 0.42 -9.80
N GLU A 141 7.57 -0.24 -10.84
CA GLU A 141 8.04 -1.63 -10.78
C GLU A 141 9.26 -1.76 -9.86
N GLU A 142 10.24 -0.88 -10.00
CA GLU A 142 11.41 -0.86 -9.11
C GLU A 142 11.01 -0.62 -7.65
N ARG A 143 10.06 0.27 -7.41
CA ARG A 143 9.51 0.53 -6.08
C ARG A 143 8.86 -0.72 -5.49
N GLY A 144 8.02 -1.40 -6.25
CA GLY A 144 7.37 -2.64 -5.83
C GLY A 144 8.35 -3.78 -5.61
N ASP A 145 9.36 -3.89 -6.47
CA ASP A 145 10.42 -4.92 -6.34
C ASP A 145 11.25 -4.71 -5.07
N LEU A 146 11.57 -3.46 -4.71
CA LEU A 146 12.27 -3.16 -3.46
C LEU A 146 11.42 -3.55 -2.23
N TYR A 147 10.13 -3.28 -2.27
CA TYR A 147 9.19 -3.70 -1.22
C TYR A 147 9.22 -5.21 -1.04
N LYS A 148 9.04 -5.95 -2.12
CA LYS A 148 9.07 -7.41 -2.13
C LYS A 148 10.40 -7.96 -1.61
N HIS A 149 11.51 -7.41 -2.10
CA HIS A 149 12.86 -7.81 -1.68
C HIS A 149 13.08 -7.55 -0.18
N THR A 150 12.66 -6.39 0.32
CA THR A 150 12.79 -6.03 1.73
C THR A 150 11.97 -6.97 2.63
N LEU A 151 10.83 -7.45 2.14
CA LEU A 151 10.02 -8.46 2.83
C LEU A 151 10.68 -9.85 2.83
N GLY A 152 11.59 -10.12 1.89
CA GLY A 152 12.19 -11.44 1.70
C GLY A 152 11.32 -12.41 0.90
N LEU A 153 10.45 -11.87 0.08
CA LEU A 153 9.52 -12.64 -0.75
C LEU A 153 9.91 -12.75 -2.24
#